data_c8e1aa6f2a25a2918e36c687e8a55f7f
#
_entry.id   c8e1aa6f2a25a2918e36c687e8a55f7f
#
_cell.length_a   1.000
_cell.length_b   1.000
_cell.length_c   1.000
_cell.angle_alpha   90.00
_cell.angle_beta   90.00
_cell.angle_gamma   90.00
#
_symmetry.space_group_name_H-M   'P 1'
#
loop_
_entity.id
_entity.type
_entity.pdbx_description
1 polymer ?
#
loop_
_entity_poly.entity_id
_entity_poly.type
_entity_poly.pdbx_seq_one_letter_code
_entity_poly.pdbx_strand_id
1 'polypeptide(L)'
;MKYKHIVFDIDGTLIDTEYAVLHSLQETIKGLSGREIPCSELRFALGITGTDALKKLEIKDTSYAIELWDKNMRNYTNNIKVFDGIVELLKNLLSLDYEMGIVTSKTREEFTHDFCPFGISHYFKTIICADDTQEHKPNAAPILKYVELSKTDHRKVLYIGDSKYDSKCAENAGID
;
A
#
# COMPACT_ATOMS: atom_id res chain seq x y z
N MET A 1 -25.17 -8.80 -9.02
CA MET A 1 -24.01 -8.94 -8.09
C MET A 1 -24.06 -7.81 -7.07
N LYS A 2 -23.67 -8.06 -5.80
CA LYS A 2 -23.65 -7.04 -4.74
C LYS A 2 -22.60 -5.97 -5.06
N TYR A 3 -21.38 -6.38 -5.40
CA TYR A 3 -20.28 -5.48 -5.75
C TYR A 3 -20.05 -5.43 -7.27
N LYS A 4 -19.49 -4.32 -7.73
CA LYS A 4 -19.08 -4.11 -9.11
C LYS A 4 -17.60 -3.75 -9.19
N HIS A 5 -17.06 -3.13 -8.14
CA HIS A 5 -15.66 -2.75 -8.01
C HIS A 5 -15.01 -3.55 -6.90
N ILE A 6 -13.84 -4.12 -7.20
CA ILE A 6 -12.95 -4.77 -6.23
C ILE A 6 -11.68 -3.93 -6.15
N VAL A 7 -11.44 -3.36 -4.99
CA VAL A 7 -10.32 -2.45 -4.75
C VAL A 7 -9.35 -3.10 -3.80
N PHE A 8 -8.07 -3.06 -4.14
CA PHE A 8 -7.02 -3.74 -3.39
C PHE A 8 -6.04 -2.74 -2.78
N ASP A 9 -5.53 -3.07 -1.60
CA ASP A 9 -4.23 -2.60 -1.19
C ASP A 9 -3.12 -3.35 -1.94
N ILE A 10 -1.88 -2.90 -1.81
CA ILE A 10 -0.72 -3.49 -2.49
C ILE A 10 0.09 -4.35 -1.52
N ASP A 11 0.69 -3.73 -0.50
CA ASP A 11 1.67 -4.36 0.38
C ASP A 11 0.98 -5.32 1.35
N GLY A 12 1.39 -6.60 1.36
CA GLY A 12 0.74 -7.64 2.15
C GLY A 12 -0.57 -8.18 1.55
N THR A 13 -1.06 -7.58 0.44
CA THR A 13 -2.30 -7.98 -0.23
C THR A 13 -2.05 -8.53 -1.63
N LEU A 14 -1.43 -7.76 -2.51
CA LEU A 14 -1.07 -8.19 -3.87
C LEU A 14 0.37 -8.69 -3.95
N ILE A 15 1.28 -8.07 -3.21
CA ILE A 15 2.70 -8.41 -3.16
C ILE A 15 3.19 -8.57 -1.72
N ASP A 16 4.11 -9.50 -1.53
CA ASP A 16 4.81 -9.73 -0.26
C ASP A 16 6.00 -8.76 -0.17
N THR A 17 5.86 -7.73 0.64
CA THR A 17 6.87 -6.70 0.88
C THR A 17 7.38 -6.68 2.32
N GLU A 18 6.81 -7.50 3.21
CA GLU A 18 7.09 -7.43 4.65
C GLU A 18 8.59 -7.49 4.94
N TYR A 19 9.28 -8.46 4.38
CA TYR A 19 10.73 -8.60 4.59
C TYR A 19 11.50 -7.36 4.14
N ALA A 20 11.22 -6.88 2.92
CA ALA A 20 11.90 -5.73 2.34
C ALA A 20 11.67 -4.45 3.14
N VAL A 21 10.41 -4.17 3.50
CA VAL A 21 10.03 -2.98 4.27
C VAL A 21 10.69 -2.99 5.65
N LEU A 22 10.61 -4.09 6.38
CA LEU A 22 11.13 -4.14 7.75
C LEU A 22 12.65 -4.06 7.82
N HIS A 23 13.36 -4.76 6.94
CA HIS A 23 14.83 -4.77 6.96
C HIS A 23 15.41 -3.45 6.43
N SER A 24 14.83 -2.87 5.38
CA SER A 24 15.25 -1.56 4.89
C SER A 24 15.00 -0.44 5.89
N LEU A 25 13.86 -0.48 6.61
CA LEU A 25 13.57 0.47 7.69
C LEU A 25 14.57 0.30 8.84
N GLN A 26 14.86 -0.95 9.24
CA GLN A 26 15.86 -1.24 10.29
C GLN A 26 17.23 -0.66 9.92
N GLU A 27 17.72 -0.89 8.69
CA GLU A 27 18.97 -0.29 8.20
C GLU A 27 18.92 1.23 8.21
N THR A 28 17.80 1.81 7.79
CA THR A 28 17.61 3.26 7.77
C THR A 28 17.73 3.85 9.17
N ILE A 29 17.02 3.29 10.15
CA ILE A 29 17.08 3.77 11.54
C ILE A 29 18.46 3.59 12.13
N LYS A 30 19.12 2.46 11.87
CA LYS A 30 20.51 2.23 12.31
C LYS A 30 21.45 3.28 11.71
N GLY A 31 21.33 3.58 10.42
CA GLY A 31 22.15 4.60 9.74
C GLY A 31 21.93 6.02 10.27
N LEU A 32 20.68 6.38 10.58
CA LEU A 32 20.33 7.72 11.05
C LEU A 32 20.68 7.98 12.53
N SER A 33 20.53 6.99 13.38
CA SER A 33 20.57 7.20 14.84
C SER A 33 21.48 6.23 15.60
N GLY A 34 22.08 5.24 14.92
CA GLY A 34 22.82 4.16 15.56
C GLY A 34 21.94 3.17 16.35
N ARG A 35 20.61 3.36 16.40
CA ARG A 35 19.67 2.49 17.12
C ARG A 35 19.46 1.18 16.36
N GLU A 36 19.56 0.07 17.06
CA GLU A 36 19.19 -1.24 16.54
C GLU A 36 17.80 -1.60 17.06
N ILE A 37 16.80 -1.53 16.19
CA ILE A 37 15.41 -1.87 16.51
C ILE A 37 15.08 -3.19 15.82
N PRO A 38 14.63 -4.22 16.55
CA PRO A 38 14.26 -5.48 15.92
C PRO A 38 13.06 -5.31 14.98
N CYS A 39 13.04 -6.07 13.87
CA CYS A 39 11.96 -6.01 12.88
C CYS A 39 10.57 -6.24 13.50
N SER A 40 10.47 -7.04 14.58
CA SER A 40 9.22 -7.27 15.29
C SER A 40 8.60 -5.99 15.88
N GLU A 41 9.41 -5.01 16.27
CA GLU A 41 8.97 -3.71 16.78
C GLU A 41 8.66 -2.71 15.66
N LEU A 42 9.14 -2.97 14.44
CA LEU A 42 8.90 -2.13 13.26
C LEU A 42 7.63 -2.51 12.48
N ARG A 43 6.96 -3.62 12.82
CA ARG A 43 5.75 -4.10 12.12
C ARG A 43 4.61 -3.08 12.05
N PHE A 44 4.58 -2.10 12.93
CA PHE A 44 3.59 -1.01 12.87
C PHE A 44 3.69 -0.15 11.59
N ALA A 45 4.85 -0.18 10.92
CA ALA A 45 5.08 0.56 9.67
C ALA A 45 4.36 -0.07 8.46
N LEU A 46 3.95 -1.35 8.57
CA LEU A 46 3.22 -2.03 7.53
C LEU A 46 1.81 -1.43 7.39
N GLY A 47 1.43 -1.04 6.17
CA GLY A 47 0.11 -0.51 5.84
C GLY A 47 -0.10 1.00 6.06
N ILE A 48 0.93 1.75 6.51
CA ILE A 48 0.91 3.22 6.62
C ILE A 48 1.95 3.84 5.69
N THR A 49 1.87 5.17 5.50
CA THR A 49 2.87 5.88 4.70
C THR A 49 4.24 5.86 5.39
N GLY A 50 5.31 5.88 4.60
CA GLY A 50 6.68 5.97 5.12
C GLY A 50 6.88 7.18 6.04
N THR A 51 6.31 8.33 5.66
CA THR A 51 6.34 9.55 6.49
C THR A 51 5.70 9.34 7.86
N ASP A 52 4.55 8.66 7.92
CA ASP A 52 3.88 8.41 9.20
C ASP A 52 4.63 7.37 10.05
N ALA A 53 5.26 6.39 9.41
CA ALA A 53 6.12 5.43 10.10
C ALA A 53 7.33 6.13 10.74
N LEU A 54 8.02 7.01 10.01
CA LEU A 54 9.17 7.76 10.51
C LEU A 54 8.79 8.76 11.62
N LYS A 55 7.62 9.41 11.52
CA LYS A 55 7.11 10.26 12.61
C LYS A 55 6.87 9.47 13.90
N LYS A 56 6.32 8.24 13.80
CA LYS A 56 6.15 7.36 14.97
C LYS A 56 7.48 6.92 15.60
N LEU A 57 8.55 6.90 14.83
CA LEU A 57 9.91 6.64 15.30
C LEU A 57 10.62 7.89 15.81
N GLU A 58 9.90 9.03 15.84
CA GLU A 58 10.41 10.34 16.30
C GLU A 58 11.56 10.87 15.44
N ILE A 59 11.60 10.50 14.15
CA ILE A 59 12.60 11.00 13.21
C ILE A 59 12.20 12.41 12.77
N LYS A 60 13.08 13.38 13.06
CA LYS A 60 12.80 14.82 12.83
C LYS A 60 12.85 15.19 11.35
N ASP A 61 13.90 14.75 10.66
CA ASP A 61 14.06 14.99 9.21
C ASP A 61 13.47 13.79 8.44
N THR A 62 12.16 13.81 8.29
CA THR A 62 11.46 12.74 7.57
C THR A 62 11.77 12.74 6.08
N SER A 63 12.07 13.88 5.47
CA SER A 63 12.38 13.96 4.04
C SER A 63 13.69 13.24 3.72
N TYR A 64 14.76 13.55 4.43
CA TYR A 64 16.02 12.84 4.27
C TYR A 64 15.93 11.36 4.63
N ALA A 65 15.14 11.04 5.67
CA ALA A 65 14.95 9.67 6.11
C ALA A 65 14.19 8.82 5.06
N ILE A 66 13.21 9.39 4.35
CA ILE A 66 12.52 8.73 3.24
C ILE A 66 13.51 8.43 2.12
N GLU A 67 14.29 9.41 1.67
CA GLU A 67 15.29 9.20 0.61
C GLU A 67 16.28 8.07 0.96
N LEU A 68 16.73 8.03 2.22
CA LEU A 68 17.61 6.97 2.70
C LEU A 68 16.90 5.62 2.77
N TRP A 69 15.63 5.60 3.20
CA TRP A 69 14.83 4.37 3.25
C TRP A 69 14.58 3.81 1.87
N ASP A 70 14.20 4.65 0.90
CA ASP A 70 14.02 4.24 -0.51
C ASP A 70 15.31 3.68 -1.10
N LYS A 71 16.45 4.30 -0.78
CA LYS A 71 17.75 3.78 -1.19
C LYS A 71 18.03 2.40 -0.60
N ASN A 72 17.76 2.21 0.69
CA ASN A 72 17.95 0.92 1.37
C ASN A 72 16.94 -0.12 0.86
N MET A 73 15.69 0.27 0.55
CA MET A 73 14.66 -0.61 0.00
C MET A 73 15.12 -1.29 -1.29
N ARG A 74 15.89 -0.61 -2.13
CA ARG A 74 16.45 -1.15 -3.37
C ARG A 74 17.34 -2.37 -3.16
N ASN A 75 17.97 -2.52 -1.99
CA ASN A 75 18.78 -3.69 -1.65
C ASN A 75 17.93 -4.96 -1.44
N TYR A 76 16.62 -4.79 -1.23
CA TYR A 76 15.69 -5.85 -0.89
C TYR A 76 14.65 -6.14 -1.99
N THR A 77 14.74 -5.52 -3.16
CA THR A 77 13.76 -5.69 -4.25
C THR A 77 13.61 -7.15 -4.69
N ASN A 78 14.68 -7.94 -4.63
CA ASN A 78 14.63 -9.37 -4.94
C ASN A 78 13.82 -10.21 -3.93
N ASN A 79 13.48 -9.64 -2.78
CA ASN A 79 12.64 -10.29 -1.77
C ASN A 79 11.15 -9.99 -1.96
N ILE A 80 10.82 -9.04 -2.85
CA ILE A 80 9.44 -8.68 -3.15
C ILE A 80 8.91 -9.61 -4.24
N LYS A 81 7.73 -10.16 -4.04
CA LYS A 81 7.08 -11.06 -5.00
C LYS A 81 5.57 -10.90 -4.99
N VAL A 82 4.93 -11.17 -6.09
CA VAL A 82 3.46 -11.31 -6.15
C VAL A 82 3.07 -12.56 -5.38
N PHE A 83 2.04 -12.46 -4.53
CA PHE A 83 1.52 -13.64 -3.84
C PHE A 83 0.98 -14.69 -4.83
N ASP A 84 1.14 -15.96 -4.48
CA ASP A 84 0.64 -17.05 -5.30
C ASP A 84 -0.89 -16.94 -5.50
N GLY A 85 -1.33 -17.16 -6.74
CA GLY A 85 -2.74 -17.10 -7.11
C GLY A 85 -3.27 -15.69 -7.46
N ILE A 86 -2.56 -14.60 -7.15
CA ILE A 86 -3.02 -13.23 -7.45
C ILE A 86 -3.25 -13.02 -8.95
N VAL A 87 -2.31 -13.44 -9.80
CA VAL A 87 -2.45 -13.25 -11.26
C VAL A 87 -3.68 -13.99 -11.79
N GLU A 88 -3.93 -15.19 -11.30
CA GLU A 88 -5.11 -15.97 -11.65
C GLU A 88 -6.40 -15.32 -11.15
N LEU A 89 -6.41 -14.84 -9.89
CA LEU A 89 -7.53 -14.10 -9.32
C LEU A 89 -7.88 -12.87 -10.17
N LEU A 90 -6.89 -12.05 -10.54
CA LEU A 90 -7.11 -10.84 -11.34
C LEU A 90 -7.69 -11.17 -12.72
N LYS A 91 -7.21 -12.23 -13.38
CA LYS A 91 -7.78 -12.72 -14.66
C LYS A 91 -9.23 -13.17 -14.49
N ASN A 92 -9.53 -13.89 -13.42
CA ASN A 92 -10.89 -14.38 -13.16
C ASN A 92 -11.84 -13.22 -12.87
N LEU A 93 -11.43 -12.25 -12.05
CA LEU A 93 -12.25 -11.06 -11.78
C LEU A 93 -12.53 -10.26 -13.05
N LEU A 94 -11.52 -10.09 -13.91
CA LEU A 94 -11.68 -9.42 -15.20
C LEU A 94 -12.68 -10.17 -16.11
N SER A 95 -12.61 -11.51 -16.17
CA SER A 95 -13.51 -12.33 -16.97
C SER A 95 -14.95 -12.30 -16.46
N LEU A 96 -15.16 -11.94 -15.21
CA LEU A 96 -16.46 -11.77 -14.57
C LEU A 96 -16.96 -10.31 -14.60
N ASP A 97 -16.35 -9.44 -15.43
CA ASP A 97 -16.69 -8.03 -15.61
C ASP A 97 -16.62 -7.18 -14.31
N TYR A 98 -15.76 -7.57 -13.35
CA TYR A 98 -15.43 -6.68 -12.23
C TYR A 98 -14.47 -5.58 -12.67
N GLU A 99 -14.74 -4.35 -12.24
CA GLU A 99 -13.76 -3.27 -12.32
C GLU A 99 -12.82 -3.35 -11.11
N MET A 100 -11.51 -3.37 -11.38
CA MET A 100 -10.51 -3.45 -10.32
C MET A 100 -9.77 -2.13 -10.16
N GLY A 101 -9.43 -1.82 -8.91
CA GLY A 101 -8.67 -0.63 -8.55
C GLY A 101 -7.69 -0.89 -7.41
N ILE A 102 -6.87 0.12 -7.16
CA ILE A 102 -5.89 0.12 -6.07
C ILE A 102 -6.11 1.35 -5.19
N VAL A 103 -6.00 1.15 -3.88
CA VAL A 103 -5.84 2.21 -2.88
C VAL A 103 -4.71 1.80 -1.95
N THR A 104 -3.57 2.48 -2.03
CA THR A 104 -2.34 2.11 -1.33
C THR A 104 -1.76 3.27 -0.52
N SER A 105 -0.98 2.94 0.51
CA SER A 105 -0.15 3.89 1.27
C SER A 105 1.19 4.22 0.60
N LYS A 106 1.52 3.55 -0.53
CA LYS A 106 2.67 3.91 -1.36
C LYS A 106 2.45 5.25 -2.06
N THR A 107 3.50 6.03 -2.20
CA THR A 107 3.54 7.16 -3.13
C THR A 107 3.49 6.68 -4.58
N ARG A 108 3.26 7.59 -5.52
CA ARG A 108 3.27 7.28 -6.96
C ARG A 108 4.64 6.78 -7.43
N GLU A 109 5.70 7.31 -6.85
CA GLU A 109 7.07 6.87 -7.13
C GLU A 109 7.30 5.44 -6.65
N GLU A 110 6.98 5.13 -5.39
CA GLU A 110 7.08 3.77 -4.83
C GLU A 110 6.21 2.77 -5.61
N PHE A 111 4.98 3.15 -5.99
CA PHE A 111 4.13 2.33 -6.85
C PHE A 111 4.82 1.99 -8.17
N THR A 112 5.47 2.97 -8.79
CA THR A 112 6.14 2.79 -10.09
C THR A 112 7.35 1.88 -9.97
N HIS A 113 8.14 2.03 -8.91
CA HIS A 113 9.37 1.25 -8.72
C HIS A 113 9.13 -0.14 -8.14
N ASP A 114 8.19 -0.29 -7.20
CA ASP A 114 8.04 -1.53 -6.44
C ASP A 114 6.94 -2.43 -6.99
N PHE A 115 5.92 -1.87 -7.66
CA PHE A 115 4.76 -2.64 -8.11
C PHE A 115 4.69 -2.80 -9.64
N CYS A 116 4.95 -1.73 -10.41
CA CYS A 116 4.85 -1.81 -11.88
C CYS A 116 5.74 -2.88 -12.52
N PRO A 117 6.95 -3.19 -12.02
CA PRO A 117 7.80 -4.22 -12.61
C PRO A 117 7.18 -5.62 -12.65
N PHE A 118 6.19 -5.91 -11.80
CA PHE A 118 5.48 -7.19 -11.84
C PHE A 118 4.52 -7.35 -13.03
N GLY A 119 4.27 -6.27 -13.80
CA GLY A 119 3.49 -6.33 -15.04
C GLY A 119 1.99 -6.56 -14.83
N ILE A 120 1.47 -6.44 -13.59
CA ILE A 120 0.05 -6.64 -13.25
C ILE A 120 -0.74 -5.33 -13.08
N SER A 121 -0.09 -4.19 -13.17
CA SER A 121 -0.73 -2.87 -13.01
C SER A 121 -1.82 -2.60 -14.05
N HIS A 122 -1.75 -3.20 -15.21
CA HIS A 122 -2.72 -3.06 -16.29
C HIS A 122 -4.13 -3.62 -15.97
N TYR A 123 -4.27 -4.44 -14.92
CA TYR A 123 -5.58 -4.92 -14.47
C TYR A 123 -6.40 -3.84 -13.74
N PHE A 124 -5.75 -2.78 -13.25
CA PHE A 124 -6.36 -1.79 -12.38
C PHE A 124 -6.63 -0.48 -13.12
N LYS A 125 -7.90 -0.09 -13.19
CA LYS A 125 -8.36 1.07 -13.96
C LYS A 125 -8.13 2.39 -13.23
N THR A 126 -8.31 2.38 -11.91
CA THR A 126 -8.18 3.54 -11.03
C THR A 126 -7.21 3.17 -9.90
N ILE A 127 -6.19 4.00 -9.71
CA ILE A 127 -5.12 3.76 -8.75
C ILE A 127 -4.96 5.04 -7.92
N ILE A 128 -5.16 4.90 -6.61
CA ILE A 128 -4.96 5.96 -5.62
C ILE A 128 -3.72 5.62 -4.81
N CYS A 129 -2.74 6.51 -4.88
CA CYS A 129 -1.51 6.49 -4.10
C CYS A 129 -1.58 7.48 -2.93
N ALA A 130 -0.59 7.45 -2.04
CA ALA A 130 -0.56 8.33 -0.87
C ALA A 130 -0.58 9.82 -1.24
N ASP A 131 0.11 10.19 -2.31
CA ASP A 131 0.20 11.58 -2.82
C ASP A 131 -1.06 12.07 -3.56
N ASP A 132 -2.04 11.21 -3.80
CA ASP A 132 -3.34 11.61 -4.38
C ASP A 132 -4.32 12.18 -3.35
N THR A 133 -4.00 12.09 -2.04
CA THR A 133 -4.85 12.59 -0.94
C THR A 133 -4.00 13.23 0.16
N GLN A 134 -4.58 14.22 0.87
CA GLN A 134 -3.91 14.87 1.99
C GLN A 134 -3.91 14.01 3.26
N GLU A 135 -4.94 13.19 3.42
CA GLU A 135 -5.08 12.26 4.53
C GLU A 135 -5.00 10.82 4.03
N HIS A 136 -4.35 9.97 4.84
CA HIS A 136 -4.00 8.61 4.47
C HIS A 136 -4.75 7.60 5.34
N LYS A 137 -4.65 6.31 5.01
CA LYS A 137 -5.19 5.23 5.85
C LYS A 137 -4.71 5.41 7.31
N PRO A 138 -5.56 5.32 8.30
CA PRO A 138 -6.92 4.77 8.29
C PRO A 138 -8.05 5.77 7.97
N ASN A 139 -7.75 7.01 7.50
CA ASN A 139 -8.79 7.95 7.09
C ASN A 139 -9.52 7.43 5.84
N ALA A 140 -10.79 7.82 5.68
CA ALA A 140 -11.62 7.44 4.54
C ALA A 140 -11.17 8.06 3.20
N ALA A 141 -10.41 9.15 3.25
CA ALA A 141 -10.10 9.98 2.08
C ALA A 141 -9.57 9.20 0.86
N PRO A 142 -8.63 8.22 0.99
CA PRO A 142 -8.13 7.49 -0.16
C PRO A 142 -9.23 6.65 -0.85
N ILE A 143 -10.08 5.97 -0.10
CA ILE A 143 -11.17 5.16 -0.64
C ILE A 143 -12.25 6.07 -1.25
N LEU A 144 -12.61 7.18 -0.58
CA LEU A 144 -13.57 8.15 -1.12
C LEU A 144 -13.07 8.78 -2.42
N LYS A 145 -11.75 9.03 -2.52
CA LYS A 145 -11.13 9.50 -3.76
C LYS A 145 -11.24 8.48 -4.89
N TYR A 146 -11.08 7.19 -4.57
CA TYR A 146 -11.33 6.11 -5.53
C TYR A 146 -12.77 6.13 -6.03
N VAL A 147 -13.76 6.23 -5.12
CA VAL A 147 -15.20 6.27 -5.44
C VAL A 147 -15.52 7.46 -6.36
N GLU A 148 -14.96 8.64 -6.05
CA GLU A 148 -15.11 9.86 -6.86
C GLU A 148 -14.59 9.65 -8.28
N LEU A 149 -13.34 9.19 -8.44
CA LEU A 149 -12.69 9.06 -9.74
C LEU A 149 -13.28 7.95 -10.59
N SER A 150 -13.68 6.83 -9.96
CA SER A 150 -14.34 5.72 -10.66
C SER A 150 -15.82 5.98 -10.94
N LYS A 151 -16.38 7.09 -10.42
CA LYS A 151 -17.81 7.48 -10.58
C LYS A 151 -18.78 6.35 -10.19
N THR A 152 -18.45 5.60 -9.15
CA THR A 152 -19.23 4.47 -8.67
C THR A 152 -20.02 4.78 -7.40
N ASP A 153 -21.04 3.99 -7.11
CA ASP A 153 -21.73 4.01 -5.82
C ASP A 153 -20.84 3.27 -4.80
N HIS A 154 -20.54 3.89 -3.64
CA HIS A 154 -19.74 3.29 -2.57
C HIS A 154 -20.26 1.89 -2.14
N ARG A 155 -21.58 1.66 -2.17
CA ARG A 155 -22.21 0.35 -1.87
C ARG A 155 -21.89 -0.75 -2.89
N LYS A 156 -21.27 -0.40 -4.02
CA LYS A 156 -20.85 -1.32 -5.07
C LYS A 156 -19.35 -1.62 -5.03
N VAL A 157 -18.66 -1.10 -4.03
CA VAL A 157 -17.22 -1.29 -3.84
C VAL A 157 -16.98 -2.28 -2.71
N LEU A 158 -16.05 -3.21 -2.93
CA LEU A 158 -15.45 -4.07 -1.91
C LEU A 158 -13.96 -3.70 -1.83
N TYR A 159 -13.47 -3.44 -0.64
CA TYR A 159 -12.05 -3.18 -0.38
C TYR A 159 -11.37 -4.39 0.24
N ILE A 160 -10.20 -4.76 -0.27
CA ILE A 160 -9.40 -5.90 0.18
C ILE A 160 -8.03 -5.38 0.60
N GLY A 161 -7.67 -5.62 1.85
CA GLY A 161 -6.40 -5.27 2.46
C GLY A 161 -6.06 -6.22 3.61
N ASP A 162 -4.81 -6.22 4.06
CA ASP A 162 -4.31 -7.15 5.09
C ASP A 162 -4.12 -6.49 6.46
N SER A 163 -4.13 -5.15 6.50
CA SER A 163 -3.81 -4.41 7.72
C SER A 163 -5.06 -3.87 8.44
N LYS A 164 -4.89 -3.59 9.74
CA LYS A 164 -5.92 -2.86 10.52
C LYS A 164 -6.21 -1.45 9.97
N TYR A 165 -5.26 -0.86 9.24
CA TYR A 165 -5.43 0.46 8.63
C TYR A 165 -6.36 0.40 7.43
N ASP A 166 -6.31 -0.70 6.67
CA ASP A 166 -7.22 -0.99 5.56
C ASP A 166 -8.64 -1.18 6.04
N SER A 167 -8.82 -2.08 7.01
CA SER A 167 -10.10 -2.36 7.63
C SER A 167 -10.75 -1.07 8.18
N LYS A 168 -9.96 -0.23 8.89
CA LYS A 168 -10.47 1.01 9.44
C LYS A 168 -10.75 2.06 8.37
N CYS A 169 -9.97 2.12 7.30
CA CYS A 169 -10.20 3.00 6.16
C CYS A 169 -11.52 2.65 5.45
N ALA A 170 -11.78 1.36 5.22
CA ALA A 170 -13.02 0.88 4.63
C ALA A 170 -14.22 1.19 5.53
N GLU A 171 -14.14 0.90 6.83
CA GLU A 171 -15.17 1.24 7.81
C GLU A 171 -15.50 2.74 7.81
N ASN A 172 -14.47 3.60 7.86
CA ASN A 172 -14.63 5.05 7.86
C ASN A 172 -15.22 5.58 6.54
N ALA A 173 -14.99 4.87 5.43
CA ALA A 173 -15.58 5.19 4.13
C ALA A 173 -16.98 4.60 3.92
N GLY A 174 -17.49 3.79 4.86
CA GLY A 174 -18.77 3.09 4.73
C GLY A 174 -18.77 2.02 3.63
N ILE A 175 -17.63 1.36 3.43
CA ILE A 175 -17.41 0.31 2.41
C ILE A 175 -17.11 -1.02 3.11
N ASP A 176 -17.58 -2.14 2.50
CA ASP A 176 -17.28 -3.48 2.96
C ASP A 176 -15.84 -3.89 2.65
#